data_e02c37f3615a5042369f33229e75b326
#
_entry.id   e02c37f3615a5042369f33229e75b326
#
_cell.length_a   1.000
_cell.length_b   1.000
_cell.length_c   1.000
_cell.angle_alpha   90.00
_cell.angle_beta   90.00
_cell.angle_gamma   90.00
#
_symmetry.space_group_name_H-M   'P 1'
#
loop_
_entity.id
_entity.type
_entity.pdbx_description
1 polymer ?
#
loop_
_entity_poly.entity_id
_entity_poly.type
_entity_poly.pdbx_seq_one_letter_code
_entity_poly.pdbx_strand_id
1 'polypeptide(L)'
;MNFLFFLKHLKVMLTFVIILYICKFEKENFSMKSITAFFISIALFFLSIFTPELPAPKSDAELEQIASICQKHEVGDKLYVIDVSALKEEGAKHMAIALQGIVAKTEPCIFIRNNSYSNNYLDMAAESGIEVVFNDESGNPWTLPALLNKFKSHIGDSGYVLYRASEKAEGLNAATNLSALYGWLPVPENLEQLAIDAGLTLKEDFSDDTYNLLFQWNFFEKHKEEFNYGAVMSLRYSAEGLRDLAIQQGFYTFYIDDDEDTNLLRGRVMDYAGDNVPVLGWVKYEVAFVRQASEKGNIAIPSDHSHNLSYLSSFECEIPQQKHIAKEYTDETKHYCALVMSDGDNMQWIQNGYSEFYQKQALENRFPVTWSFPPLLQEFSSATVNQVYSDASENDYFIAGVSGAGYIHPTEYPFKALAGFTDLTAISMKRSNLEYVQILDGTPENEYEEKVLTDRLEYYARYNSIKGGVVSLDPDRYAGGEGRIWFVNDKPFITYRLSLWHPDGEGATMTNEWLDSQAAIVNSYPADINSINGYSVINIHPWTVSIENLAYFVSQLDDDIVLVNLDELMAMIEKNVPHQNAKPEN
;
A
#
# COMPACT_ATOMS: atom_id res chain seq x y z
N MET A 1 27.70 2.56 -25.81
CA MET A 1 29.13 2.95 -25.85
C MET A 1 29.37 4.46 -25.76
N ASN A 2 28.45 5.33 -26.18
CA ASN A 2 28.64 6.78 -26.16
C ASN A 2 28.42 7.46 -24.79
N PHE A 3 27.62 6.91 -23.90
CA PHE A 3 27.27 7.53 -22.60
C PHE A 3 28.42 7.47 -21.59
N LEU A 4 29.11 6.34 -21.49
CA LEU A 4 30.29 6.21 -20.62
C LEU A 4 31.47 7.08 -21.10
N PHE A 5 31.61 7.24 -22.40
CA PHE A 5 32.62 8.12 -22.99
C PHE A 5 32.32 9.59 -22.68
N PHE A 6 31.04 9.98 -22.76
CA PHE A 6 30.57 11.31 -22.41
C PHE A 6 30.78 11.63 -20.93
N LEU A 7 30.40 10.71 -20.02
CA LEU A 7 30.62 10.87 -18.57
C LEU A 7 32.10 11.01 -18.21
N LYS A 8 32.98 10.29 -18.88
CA LYS A 8 34.41 10.36 -18.67
C LYS A 8 35.01 11.71 -19.08
N HIS A 9 34.54 12.28 -20.20
CA HIS A 9 34.94 13.61 -20.67
C HIS A 9 34.34 14.72 -19.81
N LEU A 10 33.09 14.57 -19.36
CA LEU A 10 32.44 15.49 -18.44
C LEU A 10 33.18 15.56 -17.08
N LYS A 11 33.55 14.41 -16.53
CA LYS A 11 34.34 14.31 -15.29
C LYS A 11 35.71 15.02 -15.43
N VAL A 12 36.39 14.86 -16.55
CA VAL A 12 37.66 15.53 -16.85
C VAL A 12 37.46 17.04 -17.00
N MET A 13 36.41 17.49 -17.71
CA MET A 13 36.08 18.91 -17.83
C MET A 13 35.71 19.55 -16.49
N LEU A 14 34.89 18.87 -15.68
CA LEU A 14 34.56 19.35 -14.33
C LEU A 14 35.80 19.49 -13.46
N THR A 15 36.66 18.47 -13.46
CA THR A 15 37.93 18.52 -12.72
C THR A 15 38.79 19.69 -13.16
N PHE A 16 38.85 19.98 -14.47
CA PHE A 16 39.62 21.09 -15.04
C PHE A 16 39.03 22.45 -14.64
N VAL A 17 37.70 22.59 -14.69
CA VAL A 17 36.99 23.82 -14.27
C VAL A 17 37.16 24.07 -12.78
N ILE A 18 37.05 23.00 -11.95
CA ILE A 18 37.28 23.08 -10.50
C ILE A 18 38.73 23.49 -10.19
N ILE A 19 39.71 22.91 -10.87
CA ILE A 19 41.15 23.27 -10.69
C ILE A 19 41.41 24.73 -11.14
N LEU A 20 40.88 25.17 -12.26
CA LEU A 20 41.03 26.56 -12.74
C LEU A 20 40.40 27.58 -11.76
N TYR A 21 39.26 27.22 -11.18
CA TYR A 21 38.55 28.06 -10.21
C TYR A 21 39.32 28.11 -8.87
N ILE A 22 39.77 26.95 -8.35
CA ILE A 22 40.58 26.89 -7.15
C ILE A 22 41.86 27.76 -7.29
N CYS A 23 42.54 27.69 -8.45
CA CYS A 23 43.70 28.53 -8.74
C CYS A 23 43.34 30.03 -8.83
N LYS A 24 42.12 30.39 -9.19
CA LYS A 24 41.65 31.78 -9.22
C LYS A 24 41.25 32.29 -7.84
N PHE A 25 40.64 31.42 -7.00
CA PHE A 25 40.24 31.73 -5.64
C PHE A 25 41.43 31.94 -4.70
N GLU A 26 42.54 31.21 -4.88
CA GLU A 26 43.78 31.44 -4.10
C GLU A 26 44.37 32.83 -4.34
N LYS A 27 44.04 33.50 -5.45
CA LYS A 27 44.54 34.83 -5.80
C LYS A 27 43.68 36.00 -5.27
N GLU A 28 42.39 35.76 -4.91
CA GLU A 28 41.42 36.87 -4.70
C GLU A 28 40.80 36.89 -3.27
N ASN A 29 41.29 36.14 -2.27
CA ASN A 29 40.80 36.17 -0.88
C ASN A 29 39.27 36.09 -0.71
N PHE A 30 38.60 35.20 -1.43
CA PHE A 30 37.16 34.98 -1.28
C PHE A 30 36.78 34.27 0.01
N SER A 31 35.62 34.63 0.60
CA SER A 31 35.11 33.98 1.79
C SER A 31 34.65 32.54 1.53
N MET A 32 34.73 31.65 2.52
CA MET A 32 34.27 30.27 2.42
C MET A 32 32.78 30.18 2.01
N LYS A 33 31.95 31.14 2.43
CA LYS A 33 30.53 31.26 2.00
C LYS A 33 30.35 31.46 0.50
N SER A 34 31.24 32.26 -0.13
CA SER A 34 31.20 32.52 -1.58
C SER A 34 31.62 31.28 -2.38
N ILE A 35 32.52 30.47 -1.83
CA ILE A 35 32.95 29.20 -2.45
C ILE A 35 31.82 28.17 -2.38
N THR A 36 31.15 28.04 -1.24
CA THR A 36 30.01 27.14 -1.06
C THR A 36 28.85 27.53 -1.97
N ALA A 37 28.47 28.79 -2.03
CA ALA A 37 27.41 29.29 -2.92
C ALA A 37 27.71 29.02 -4.39
N PHE A 38 28.97 29.13 -4.81
CA PHE A 38 29.38 28.82 -6.18
C PHE A 38 29.26 27.33 -6.51
N PHE A 39 29.68 26.43 -5.61
CA PHE A 39 29.53 24.99 -5.82
C PHE A 39 28.07 24.56 -5.82
N ILE A 40 27.25 25.16 -4.95
CA ILE A 40 25.79 24.94 -4.97
C ILE A 40 25.20 25.40 -6.30
N SER A 41 25.58 26.59 -6.82
CA SER A 41 25.09 27.09 -8.11
C SER A 41 25.51 26.21 -9.29
N ILE A 42 26.73 25.65 -9.25
CA ILE A 42 27.19 24.69 -10.26
C ILE A 42 26.42 23.38 -10.16
N ALA A 43 26.20 22.87 -8.96
CA ALA A 43 25.42 21.65 -8.74
C ALA A 43 23.98 21.84 -9.20
N LEU A 44 23.34 22.97 -8.88
CA LEU A 44 22.00 23.32 -9.34
C LEU A 44 21.93 23.48 -10.87
N PHE A 45 22.93 24.11 -11.49
CA PHE A 45 23.01 24.24 -12.96
C PHE A 45 23.15 22.87 -13.64
N PHE A 46 23.98 21.96 -13.11
CA PHE A 46 24.07 20.61 -13.65
C PHE A 46 22.83 19.79 -13.37
N LEU A 47 22.19 19.91 -12.23
CA LEU A 47 20.91 19.31 -11.95
C LEU A 47 19.82 19.78 -12.92
N SER A 48 19.75 21.08 -13.23
CA SER A 48 18.79 21.62 -14.21
C SER A 48 19.01 21.14 -15.65
N ILE A 49 20.25 20.77 -16.01
CA ILE A 49 20.55 20.17 -17.32
C ILE A 49 20.22 18.67 -17.36
N PHE A 50 20.21 18.00 -16.22
CA PHE A 50 20.01 16.55 -16.11
C PHE A 50 18.70 16.15 -15.44
N THR A 51 17.84 17.08 -15.01
CA THR A 51 16.45 16.73 -14.66
C THR A 51 15.76 16.28 -15.95
N PRO A 52 15.33 15.02 -16.03
CA PRO A 52 14.55 14.59 -17.18
C PRO A 52 13.31 15.49 -17.28
N GLU A 53 12.98 15.94 -18.48
CA GLU A 53 11.70 16.63 -18.70
C GLU A 53 10.58 15.76 -18.14
N LEU A 54 9.65 16.39 -17.41
CA LEU A 54 8.47 15.72 -16.90
C LEU A 54 7.71 15.14 -18.11
N PRO A 55 7.56 13.81 -18.19
CA PRO A 55 6.88 13.22 -19.34
C PRO A 55 5.41 13.68 -19.38
N ALA A 56 4.87 13.88 -20.56
CA ALA A 56 3.46 14.19 -20.71
C ALA A 56 2.60 13.10 -20.04
N PRO A 57 1.47 13.47 -19.41
CA PRO A 57 0.55 12.48 -18.84
C PRO A 57 -0.03 11.61 -19.95
N LYS A 58 -0.25 10.33 -19.67
CA LYS A 58 -1.00 9.46 -20.56
C LYS A 58 -2.46 9.94 -20.66
N SER A 59 -3.04 9.83 -21.83
CA SER A 59 -4.47 10.02 -22.04
C SER A 59 -5.27 8.89 -21.34
N ASP A 60 -6.54 9.13 -21.09
CA ASP A 60 -7.45 8.10 -20.52
C ASP A 60 -7.42 6.80 -21.33
N ALA A 61 -7.37 6.89 -22.66
CA ALA A 61 -7.29 5.71 -23.52
C ALA A 61 -5.97 4.93 -23.38
N GLU A 62 -4.85 5.60 -23.12
CA GLU A 62 -3.57 4.96 -22.85
C GLU A 62 -3.50 4.39 -21.44
N LEU A 63 -4.13 5.04 -20.45
CA LEU A 63 -4.25 4.54 -19.09
C LEU A 63 -5.08 3.24 -19.05
N GLU A 64 -6.19 3.17 -19.79
CA GLU A 64 -7.02 1.95 -19.88
C GLU A 64 -6.28 0.76 -20.54
N GLN A 65 -5.18 1.00 -21.25
CA GLN A 65 -4.33 -0.05 -21.82
C GLN A 65 -3.32 -0.61 -20.82
N ILE A 66 -3.19 -0.01 -19.64
CA ILE A 66 -2.33 -0.58 -18.58
C ILE A 66 -2.94 -1.92 -18.16
N ALA A 67 -2.15 -2.98 -18.34
CA ALA A 67 -2.59 -4.34 -18.03
C ALA A 67 -2.93 -4.50 -16.55
N SER A 68 -3.96 -5.27 -16.26
CA SER A 68 -4.25 -5.72 -14.90
C SER A 68 -3.09 -6.56 -14.34
N ILE A 69 -2.82 -6.39 -13.06
CA ILE A 69 -1.79 -7.16 -12.34
C ILE A 69 -2.23 -8.61 -12.16
N CYS A 70 -3.49 -8.79 -11.76
CA CYS A 70 -4.09 -10.10 -11.56
C CYS A 70 -4.92 -10.51 -12.78
N GLN A 71 -4.73 -11.75 -13.23
CA GLN A 71 -5.69 -12.39 -14.14
C GLN A 71 -6.93 -12.76 -13.33
N LYS A 72 -8.08 -12.26 -13.74
CA LYS A 72 -9.37 -12.64 -13.14
C LYS A 72 -9.86 -13.97 -13.71
N HIS A 73 -10.36 -14.82 -12.83
CA HIS A 73 -10.99 -16.09 -13.19
C HIS A 73 -12.48 -16.02 -12.85
N GLU A 74 -13.29 -16.71 -13.63
CA GLU A 74 -14.72 -16.80 -13.34
C GLU A 74 -14.94 -17.58 -12.04
N VAL A 75 -15.65 -16.96 -11.09
CA VAL A 75 -15.96 -17.61 -9.82
C VAL A 75 -17.01 -18.71 -10.03
N GLY A 76 -16.90 -19.80 -9.27
CA GLY A 76 -17.84 -20.91 -9.39
C GLY A 76 -19.25 -20.57 -8.88
N ASP A 77 -20.26 -21.32 -9.35
CA ASP A 77 -21.64 -21.23 -8.84
C ASP A 77 -21.77 -21.62 -7.35
N LYS A 78 -20.75 -22.25 -6.80
CA LYS A 78 -20.68 -22.72 -5.40
C LYS A 78 -19.40 -22.25 -4.73
N LEU A 79 -19.52 -21.80 -3.49
CA LEU A 79 -18.40 -21.42 -2.64
C LEU A 79 -18.30 -22.40 -1.46
N TYR A 80 -17.27 -23.24 -1.44
CA TYR A 80 -17.02 -24.26 -0.42
C TYR A 80 -16.26 -23.65 0.75
N VAL A 81 -16.90 -23.56 1.91
CA VAL A 81 -16.38 -22.84 3.08
C VAL A 81 -15.84 -23.82 4.11
N ILE A 82 -14.53 -23.76 4.36
CA ILE A 82 -13.90 -24.46 5.49
C ILE A 82 -13.62 -23.46 6.62
N ASP A 83 -14.00 -23.82 7.84
CA ASP A 83 -13.71 -23.00 9.02
C ASP A 83 -12.27 -23.21 9.49
N VAL A 84 -11.56 -22.15 9.84
CA VAL A 84 -10.19 -22.24 10.36
C VAL A 84 -10.07 -23.12 11.59
N SER A 85 -11.15 -23.26 12.38
CA SER A 85 -11.21 -24.17 13.54
C SER A 85 -11.07 -25.65 13.17
N ALA A 86 -11.27 -26.02 11.91
CA ALA A 86 -11.03 -27.36 11.38
C ALA A 86 -9.56 -27.59 10.96
N LEU A 87 -8.70 -26.55 10.99
CA LEU A 87 -7.32 -26.52 10.51
C LEU A 87 -6.32 -26.32 11.66
N LYS A 88 -6.49 -27.05 12.76
CA LYS A 88 -5.73 -26.84 14.02
C LYS A 88 -4.32 -27.46 14.01
N GLU A 89 -4.09 -28.45 13.15
CA GLU A 89 -2.77 -29.07 13.05
C GLU A 89 -1.77 -28.13 12.39
N GLU A 90 -0.53 -28.18 12.84
CA GLU A 90 0.53 -27.34 12.29
C GLU A 90 0.64 -27.55 10.76
N GLY A 91 0.66 -26.46 10.01
CA GLY A 91 0.71 -26.48 8.54
C GLY A 91 -0.61 -26.84 7.83
N ALA A 92 -1.67 -27.29 8.54
CA ALA A 92 -2.95 -27.62 7.91
C ALA A 92 -3.58 -26.43 7.19
N LYS A 93 -3.44 -25.24 7.75
CA LYS A 93 -3.92 -24.00 7.14
C LYS A 93 -3.16 -23.67 5.86
N HIS A 94 -1.82 -23.80 5.84
CA HIS A 94 -1.03 -23.61 4.64
C HIS A 94 -1.41 -24.59 3.52
N MET A 95 -1.66 -25.85 3.87
CA MET A 95 -2.09 -26.87 2.91
C MET A 95 -3.48 -26.55 2.33
N ALA A 96 -4.42 -26.07 3.15
CA ALA A 96 -5.75 -25.65 2.70
C ALA A 96 -5.68 -24.42 1.77
N ILE A 97 -4.88 -23.42 2.14
CA ILE A 97 -4.65 -22.20 1.35
C ILE A 97 -3.98 -22.53 0.01
N ALA A 98 -3.00 -23.44 0.02
CA ALA A 98 -2.37 -23.88 -1.22
C ALA A 98 -3.37 -24.61 -2.14
N LEU A 99 -4.21 -25.47 -1.59
CA LEU A 99 -5.28 -26.13 -2.34
C LEU A 99 -6.27 -25.11 -2.92
N GLN A 100 -6.65 -24.09 -2.13
CA GLN A 100 -7.48 -22.97 -2.59
C GLN A 100 -6.85 -22.28 -3.80
N GLY A 101 -5.57 -21.92 -3.75
CA GLY A 101 -4.86 -21.29 -4.87
C GLY A 101 -4.74 -22.18 -6.10
N ILE A 102 -4.51 -23.49 -5.91
CA ILE A 102 -4.45 -24.47 -7.01
C ILE A 102 -5.80 -24.57 -7.74
N VAL A 103 -6.89 -24.68 -6.99
CA VAL A 103 -8.26 -24.76 -7.55
C VAL A 103 -8.62 -23.45 -8.24
N ALA A 104 -8.24 -22.32 -7.64
CA ALA A 104 -8.52 -21.00 -8.17
C ALA A 104 -7.80 -20.66 -9.49
N LYS A 105 -6.84 -21.47 -9.94
CA LYS A 105 -6.26 -21.35 -11.30
C LYS A 105 -7.29 -21.62 -12.41
N THR A 106 -8.36 -22.30 -12.08
CA THR A 106 -9.45 -22.62 -13.02
C THR A 106 -10.78 -22.06 -12.56
N GLU A 107 -11.10 -22.22 -11.28
CA GLU A 107 -12.40 -21.84 -10.71
C GLU A 107 -12.21 -21.44 -9.23
N PRO A 108 -12.16 -20.15 -8.89
CA PRO A 108 -12.13 -19.70 -7.51
C PRO A 108 -13.43 -20.08 -6.77
N CYS A 109 -13.39 -21.15 -5.99
CA CYS A 109 -14.58 -21.68 -5.31
C CYS A 109 -14.33 -22.23 -3.89
N ILE A 110 -13.13 -22.02 -3.33
CA ILE A 110 -12.82 -22.37 -1.93
C ILE A 110 -12.65 -21.10 -1.13
N PHE A 111 -13.22 -21.08 0.10
CA PHE A 111 -13.10 -19.97 1.04
C PHE A 111 -12.74 -20.47 2.43
N ILE A 112 -11.73 -19.86 3.05
CA ILE A 112 -11.32 -20.18 4.42
C ILE A 112 -11.88 -19.11 5.36
N ARG A 113 -12.83 -19.48 6.21
CA ARG A 113 -13.44 -18.57 7.18
C ARG A 113 -12.52 -18.40 8.39
N ASN A 114 -11.83 -17.25 8.44
CA ASN A 114 -10.83 -16.98 9.47
C ASN A 114 -11.40 -16.27 10.72
N ASN A 115 -12.36 -15.37 10.53
CA ASN A 115 -12.92 -14.49 11.57
C ASN A 115 -14.36 -14.06 11.22
N SER A 116 -14.95 -13.20 12.03
CA SER A 116 -16.30 -12.67 11.82
C SER A 116 -16.44 -11.82 10.55
N TYR A 117 -15.39 -11.10 10.15
CA TYR A 117 -15.41 -10.28 8.94
C TYR A 117 -15.53 -11.11 7.66
N SER A 118 -15.07 -12.36 7.70
CA SER A 118 -15.26 -13.31 6.60
C SER A 118 -16.74 -13.47 6.21
N ASN A 119 -17.67 -13.27 7.14
CA ASN A 119 -19.10 -13.40 6.86
C ASN A 119 -19.60 -12.34 5.88
N ASN A 120 -19.05 -11.12 5.89
CA ASN A 120 -19.43 -10.06 4.95
C ASN A 120 -19.21 -10.50 3.48
N TYR A 121 -18.11 -11.21 3.22
CA TYR A 121 -17.81 -11.74 1.88
C TYR A 121 -18.67 -12.95 1.51
N LEU A 122 -19.05 -13.78 2.50
CA LEU A 122 -19.96 -14.91 2.29
C LEU A 122 -21.38 -14.42 2.00
N ASP A 123 -21.82 -13.37 2.70
CA ASP A 123 -23.12 -12.74 2.45
C ASP A 123 -23.14 -12.10 1.05
N MET A 124 -22.08 -11.37 0.66
CA MET A 124 -21.92 -10.82 -0.68
C MET A 124 -21.95 -11.90 -1.77
N ALA A 125 -21.30 -13.04 -1.56
CA ALA A 125 -21.35 -14.16 -2.49
C ALA A 125 -22.79 -14.70 -2.63
N ALA A 126 -23.49 -14.88 -1.50
CA ALA A 126 -24.88 -15.36 -1.50
C ALA A 126 -25.84 -14.37 -2.19
N GLU A 127 -25.68 -13.07 -1.95
CA GLU A 127 -26.45 -12.00 -2.59
C GLU A 127 -26.22 -11.94 -4.11
N SER A 128 -25.00 -12.33 -4.56
CA SER A 128 -24.65 -12.46 -5.98
C SER A 128 -25.13 -13.77 -6.61
N GLY A 129 -25.86 -14.60 -5.85
CA GLY A 129 -26.45 -15.85 -6.34
C GLY A 129 -25.52 -17.07 -6.28
N ILE A 130 -24.37 -16.97 -5.62
CA ILE A 130 -23.44 -18.07 -5.40
C ILE A 130 -23.90 -18.90 -4.21
N GLU A 131 -24.03 -20.23 -4.40
CA GLU A 131 -24.40 -21.16 -3.31
C GLU A 131 -23.25 -21.32 -2.32
N VAL A 132 -23.41 -20.83 -1.07
CA VAL A 132 -22.41 -20.96 -0.01
C VAL A 132 -22.57 -22.33 0.67
N VAL A 133 -21.57 -23.20 0.54
CA VAL A 133 -21.62 -24.62 0.94
C VAL A 133 -20.74 -24.86 2.18
N PHE A 134 -21.36 -24.94 3.35
CA PHE A 134 -20.66 -25.16 4.62
C PHE A 134 -20.41 -26.64 4.96
N ASN A 135 -21.14 -27.56 4.34
CA ASN A 135 -21.10 -28.98 4.67
C ASN A 135 -20.74 -29.84 3.46
N ASP A 136 -20.12 -30.97 3.72
CA ASP A 136 -19.86 -32.01 2.73
C ASP A 136 -21.15 -32.76 2.32
N GLU A 137 -21.02 -33.70 1.39
CA GLU A 137 -22.17 -34.51 0.87
C GLU A 137 -22.82 -35.38 1.95
N SER A 138 -22.15 -35.62 3.10
CA SER A 138 -22.69 -36.35 4.24
C SER A 138 -23.36 -35.42 5.26
N GLY A 139 -23.38 -34.11 5.01
CA GLY A 139 -23.95 -33.10 5.90
C GLY A 139 -23.04 -32.66 7.05
N ASN A 140 -21.75 -33.04 7.04
CA ASN A 140 -20.78 -32.62 8.04
C ASN A 140 -20.01 -31.36 7.59
N PRO A 141 -19.58 -30.50 8.52
CA PRO A 141 -18.68 -29.39 8.19
C PRO A 141 -17.44 -29.87 7.41
N TRP A 142 -16.99 -29.05 6.43
CA TRP A 142 -15.80 -29.37 5.68
C TRP A 142 -14.59 -29.59 6.57
N THR A 143 -13.83 -30.65 6.29
CA THR A 143 -12.52 -30.95 6.85
C THR A 143 -11.45 -30.92 5.77
N LEU A 144 -10.18 -30.74 6.13
CA LEU A 144 -9.08 -30.75 5.16
C LEU A 144 -9.04 -32.04 4.30
N PRO A 145 -9.17 -33.26 4.87
CA PRO A 145 -9.25 -34.48 4.06
C PRO A 145 -10.44 -34.52 3.09
N ALA A 146 -11.62 -34.04 3.51
CA ALA A 146 -12.81 -34.02 2.66
C ALA A 146 -12.63 -33.02 1.49
N LEU A 147 -12.10 -31.84 1.79
CA LEU A 147 -11.80 -30.81 0.79
C LEU A 147 -10.72 -31.30 -0.20
N LEU A 148 -9.63 -31.91 0.30
CA LEU A 148 -8.58 -32.50 -0.52
C LEU A 148 -9.14 -33.57 -1.46
N ASN A 149 -9.95 -34.52 -0.95
CA ASN A 149 -10.55 -35.56 -1.78
C ASN A 149 -11.46 -35.02 -2.86
N LYS A 150 -12.21 -33.94 -2.58
CA LYS A 150 -13.09 -33.28 -3.55
C LYS A 150 -12.30 -32.64 -4.68
N PHE A 151 -11.21 -31.94 -4.37
CA PHE A 151 -10.48 -31.11 -5.32
C PHE A 151 -9.14 -31.68 -5.80
N LYS A 152 -8.78 -32.92 -5.42
CA LYS A 152 -7.51 -33.54 -5.83
C LYS A 152 -7.27 -33.62 -7.34
N SER A 153 -8.32 -33.61 -8.14
CA SER A 153 -8.20 -33.59 -9.61
C SER A 153 -7.62 -32.30 -10.18
N HIS A 154 -7.59 -31.22 -9.40
CA HIS A 154 -6.98 -29.94 -9.76
C HIS A 154 -5.48 -29.92 -9.48
N ILE A 155 -4.97 -30.86 -8.65
CA ILE A 155 -3.56 -30.94 -8.31
C ILE A 155 -2.75 -31.44 -9.50
N GLY A 156 -1.80 -30.63 -9.98
CA GLY A 156 -0.97 -30.91 -11.16
C GLY A 156 -0.24 -32.24 -11.04
N ASP A 157 -0.39 -33.10 -12.07
CA ASP A 157 0.13 -34.48 -12.11
C ASP A 157 -0.06 -35.26 -10.79
N SER A 158 -1.10 -34.92 -10.02
CA SER A 158 -1.40 -35.48 -8.69
C SER A 158 -0.16 -35.52 -7.79
N GLY A 159 0.62 -34.44 -7.78
CA GLY A 159 1.89 -34.34 -7.07
C GLY A 159 1.82 -33.49 -5.80
N TYR A 160 2.72 -33.77 -4.87
CA TYR A 160 2.92 -32.91 -3.70
C TYR A 160 4.39 -32.60 -3.46
N VAL A 161 4.63 -31.50 -2.73
CA VAL A 161 5.94 -31.05 -2.27
C VAL A 161 5.94 -31.06 -0.77
N LEU A 162 6.85 -31.83 -0.18
CA LEU A 162 7.01 -31.93 1.25
C LEU A 162 7.82 -30.75 1.78
N TYR A 163 7.40 -30.17 2.91
CA TYR A 163 8.16 -29.15 3.62
C TYR A 163 8.08 -29.36 5.14
N ARG A 164 9.06 -28.82 5.88
CA ARG A 164 9.01 -28.83 7.34
C ARG A 164 8.08 -27.75 7.87
N ALA A 165 7.12 -28.13 8.70
CA ALA A 165 6.30 -27.21 9.48
C ALA A 165 7.14 -26.61 10.62
N SER A 166 7.73 -25.44 10.40
CA SER A 166 8.56 -24.71 11.35
C SER A 166 8.45 -23.20 11.14
N GLU A 167 8.97 -22.40 12.06
CA GLU A 167 8.98 -20.93 11.93
C GLU A 167 9.81 -20.41 10.74
N LYS A 168 10.58 -21.28 10.06
CA LYS A 168 11.36 -20.93 8.87
C LYS A 168 10.50 -20.97 7.61
N ALA A 169 10.48 -19.88 6.87
CA ALA A 169 9.64 -19.72 5.68
C ALA A 169 10.21 -20.35 4.41
N GLU A 170 11.50 -20.68 4.36
CA GLU A 170 12.22 -20.99 3.13
C GLU A 170 11.67 -22.24 2.42
N GLY A 171 11.51 -23.33 3.14
CA GLY A 171 10.95 -24.57 2.58
C GLY A 171 9.50 -24.40 2.12
N LEU A 172 8.68 -23.72 2.91
CA LEU A 172 7.30 -23.42 2.57
C LEU A 172 7.21 -22.48 1.35
N ASN A 173 8.08 -21.46 1.24
CA ASN A 173 8.11 -20.58 0.08
C ASN A 173 8.54 -21.34 -1.18
N ALA A 174 9.54 -22.23 -1.09
CA ALA A 174 9.94 -23.10 -2.20
C ALA A 174 8.78 -24.00 -2.66
N ALA A 175 8.06 -24.62 -1.70
CA ALA A 175 6.89 -25.44 -1.99
C ALA A 175 5.75 -24.62 -2.61
N THR A 176 5.51 -23.41 -2.10
CA THR A 176 4.53 -22.47 -2.68
C THR A 176 4.89 -22.10 -4.12
N ASN A 177 6.18 -21.82 -4.38
CA ASN A 177 6.68 -21.49 -5.71
C ASN A 177 6.51 -22.66 -6.70
N LEU A 178 6.80 -23.89 -6.29
CA LEU A 178 6.57 -25.07 -7.15
C LEU A 178 5.06 -25.32 -7.36
N SER A 179 4.23 -25.00 -6.37
CA SER A 179 2.77 -25.02 -6.52
C SER A 179 2.30 -23.97 -7.54
N ALA A 180 2.88 -22.77 -7.52
CA ALA A 180 2.60 -21.72 -8.48
C ALA A 180 2.95 -22.16 -9.91
N LEU A 181 4.09 -22.84 -10.12
CA LEU A 181 4.54 -23.30 -11.43
C LEU A 181 3.82 -24.56 -11.92
N TYR A 182 3.69 -25.57 -11.07
CA TYR A 182 3.29 -26.91 -11.49
C TYR A 182 1.95 -27.38 -10.91
N GLY A 183 1.36 -26.62 -9.99
CA GLY A 183 0.12 -27.00 -9.29
C GLY A 183 0.31 -28.16 -8.30
N TRP A 184 1.55 -28.46 -7.88
CA TRP A 184 1.82 -29.47 -6.85
C TRP A 184 1.41 -28.95 -5.47
N LEU A 185 0.81 -29.81 -4.63
CA LEU A 185 0.31 -29.39 -3.32
C LEU A 185 1.44 -29.27 -2.30
N PRO A 186 1.69 -28.10 -1.67
CA PRO A 186 2.55 -28.00 -0.51
C PRO A 186 1.96 -28.78 0.68
N VAL A 187 2.73 -29.71 1.23
CA VAL A 187 2.32 -30.62 2.31
C VAL A 187 3.33 -30.53 3.45
N PRO A 188 2.92 -30.18 4.68
CA PRO A 188 3.80 -30.23 5.83
C PRO A 188 4.10 -31.67 6.22
N GLU A 189 5.32 -31.94 6.71
CA GLU A 189 5.80 -33.31 7.02
C GLU A 189 4.88 -34.10 7.94
N ASN A 190 4.25 -33.43 8.92
CA ASN A 190 3.34 -34.06 9.87
C ASN A 190 1.98 -34.43 9.25
N LEU A 191 1.64 -33.94 8.08
CA LEU A 191 0.41 -34.24 7.33
C LEU A 191 0.65 -35.05 6.05
N GLU A 192 1.87 -35.56 5.82
CA GLU A 192 2.21 -36.30 4.61
C GLU A 192 1.27 -37.48 4.36
N GLN A 193 0.84 -38.17 5.43
CA GLN A 193 -0.07 -39.31 5.30
C GLN A 193 -1.39 -38.95 4.62
N LEU A 194 -1.91 -37.71 4.81
CA LEU A 194 -3.12 -37.24 4.11
C LEU A 194 -2.93 -37.16 2.59
N ALA A 195 -1.74 -36.74 2.15
CA ALA A 195 -1.40 -36.68 0.73
C ALA A 195 -1.28 -38.10 0.13
N ILE A 196 -0.64 -39.02 0.85
CA ILE A 196 -0.51 -40.42 0.45
C ILE A 196 -1.89 -41.09 0.35
N ASP A 197 -2.75 -40.91 1.35
CA ASP A 197 -4.10 -41.47 1.40
C ASP A 197 -5.01 -40.90 0.28
N ALA A 198 -4.76 -39.64 -0.12
CA ALA A 198 -5.42 -39.03 -1.28
C ALA A 198 -4.89 -39.57 -2.64
N GLY A 199 -3.80 -40.34 -2.63
CA GLY A 199 -3.19 -40.92 -3.82
C GLY A 199 -2.21 -39.99 -4.52
N LEU A 200 -1.69 -38.96 -3.84
CA LEU A 200 -0.69 -38.04 -4.39
C LEU A 200 0.71 -38.66 -4.37
N THR A 201 1.56 -38.20 -5.26
CA THR A 201 2.96 -38.65 -5.42
C THR A 201 3.94 -37.55 -5.02
N LEU A 202 4.93 -37.86 -4.20
CA LEU A 202 6.02 -36.94 -3.85
C LEU A 202 6.79 -36.52 -5.09
N LYS A 203 6.96 -35.23 -5.28
CA LYS A 203 7.73 -34.62 -6.39
C LYS A 203 9.05 -34.04 -5.90
N GLU A 204 9.02 -33.29 -4.80
CA GLU A 204 10.19 -32.66 -4.18
C GLU A 204 10.03 -32.70 -2.66
N ASP A 205 11.16 -32.75 -1.95
CA ASP A 205 11.22 -32.80 -0.50
C ASP A 205 12.09 -31.65 0.05
N PHE A 206 11.46 -30.73 0.76
CA PHE A 206 12.05 -29.59 1.45
C PHE A 206 11.89 -29.69 2.98
N SER A 207 11.74 -30.90 3.52
CA SER A 207 11.63 -31.13 4.97
C SER A 207 12.98 -31.10 5.71
N ASP A 208 14.10 -30.98 5.02
CA ASP A 208 15.44 -30.88 5.59
C ASP A 208 15.73 -29.45 6.10
N ASP A 209 16.55 -29.33 7.16
CA ASP A 209 16.97 -28.06 7.80
C ASP A 209 18.00 -27.24 6.99
N THR A 210 18.41 -27.71 5.83
CA THR A 210 19.46 -27.06 5.03
C THR A 210 18.99 -25.84 4.23
N TYR A 211 17.70 -25.51 4.28
CA TYR A 211 17.12 -24.38 3.55
C TYR A 211 17.44 -23.06 4.24
N ASN A 212 18.31 -22.29 3.60
CA ASN A 212 18.83 -21.01 4.08
C ASN A 212 18.83 -19.97 2.95
N LEU A 213 19.37 -18.80 3.20
CA LEU A 213 19.46 -17.72 2.23
C LEU A 213 20.12 -18.16 0.89
N LEU A 214 21.18 -18.97 0.95
CA LEU A 214 21.85 -19.48 -0.25
C LEU A 214 20.93 -20.43 -1.06
N PHE A 215 20.13 -21.24 -0.37
CA PHE A 215 19.13 -22.08 -1.03
C PHE A 215 18.09 -21.21 -1.75
N GLN A 216 17.50 -20.21 -1.09
CA GLN A 216 16.54 -19.31 -1.73
C GLN A 216 17.13 -18.59 -2.93
N TRP A 217 18.40 -18.13 -2.82
CA TRP A 217 19.12 -17.52 -3.93
C TRP A 217 19.25 -18.46 -5.13
N ASN A 218 19.72 -19.69 -4.89
CA ASN A 218 19.90 -20.69 -5.95
C ASN A 218 18.56 -21.09 -6.56
N PHE A 219 17.52 -21.22 -5.75
CA PHE A 219 16.16 -21.50 -6.21
C PHE A 219 15.66 -20.38 -7.12
N PHE A 220 15.80 -19.12 -6.69
CA PHE A 220 15.43 -17.96 -7.48
C PHE A 220 16.18 -17.95 -8.83
N GLU A 221 17.51 -18.02 -8.82
CA GLU A 221 18.31 -17.97 -10.04
C GLU A 221 18.00 -19.13 -11.02
N LYS A 222 17.59 -20.28 -10.51
CA LYS A 222 17.17 -21.43 -11.32
C LYS A 222 15.81 -21.24 -11.99
N HIS A 223 14.84 -20.66 -11.30
CA HIS A 223 13.44 -20.63 -11.70
C HIS A 223 12.90 -19.25 -12.09
N LYS A 224 13.68 -18.17 -11.93
CA LYS A 224 13.20 -16.78 -12.10
C LYS A 224 12.51 -16.49 -13.44
N GLU A 225 12.84 -17.18 -14.51
CA GLU A 225 12.25 -16.98 -15.84
C GLU A 225 10.87 -17.65 -15.99
N GLU A 226 10.46 -18.49 -15.03
CA GLU A 226 9.22 -19.26 -15.09
C GLU A 226 8.03 -18.56 -14.42
N PHE A 227 8.29 -17.51 -13.60
CA PHE A 227 7.25 -16.81 -12.83
C PHE A 227 6.62 -15.62 -13.56
N ASN A 228 5.39 -15.31 -13.16
CA ASN A 228 4.74 -14.05 -13.49
C ASN A 228 5.18 -12.95 -12.51
N TYR A 229 5.73 -11.87 -13.03
CA TYR A 229 6.17 -10.70 -12.26
C TYR A 229 5.15 -9.54 -12.29
N GLY A 230 3.87 -9.83 -12.42
CA GLY A 230 2.83 -8.84 -12.14
C GLY A 230 2.88 -8.34 -10.68
N ALA A 231 3.27 -9.24 -9.77
CA ALA A 231 3.66 -8.92 -8.39
C ALA A 231 4.70 -9.93 -7.88
N VAL A 232 5.35 -9.61 -6.76
CA VAL A 232 6.16 -10.56 -5.97
C VAL A 232 5.70 -10.50 -4.51
N MET A 233 6.01 -11.55 -3.72
CA MET A 233 5.50 -11.63 -2.37
C MET A 233 6.58 -11.93 -1.34
N SER A 234 6.68 -11.08 -0.31
CA SER A 234 7.55 -11.27 0.85
C SER A 234 6.75 -11.95 1.96
N LEU A 235 6.87 -13.29 2.11
CA LEU A 235 6.01 -14.10 2.97
C LEU A 235 6.81 -14.82 4.05
N ARG A 236 6.70 -14.36 5.30
CA ARG A 236 7.14 -15.11 6.49
C ARG A 236 6.27 -16.36 6.68
N TYR A 237 6.72 -17.30 7.52
CA TYR A 237 5.97 -18.53 7.77
C TYR A 237 4.54 -18.26 8.25
N SER A 238 4.37 -17.33 9.17
CA SER A 238 3.06 -16.94 9.72
C SER A 238 2.18 -16.10 8.76
N ALA A 239 2.72 -15.61 7.64
CA ALA A 239 1.94 -14.96 6.59
C ALA A 239 1.27 -16.02 5.72
N GLU A 240 0.15 -16.52 6.17
CA GLU A 240 -0.52 -17.67 5.55
C GLU A 240 -1.31 -17.27 4.32
N GLY A 241 -2.00 -16.13 4.39
CA GLY A 241 -3.13 -15.81 3.55
C GLY A 241 -2.83 -15.41 2.09
N LEU A 242 -1.64 -14.95 1.75
CA LEU A 242 -1.30 -14.50 0.39
C LEU A 242 -0.90 -15.65 -0.55
N ARG A 243 -0.67 -16.85 -0.03
CA ARG A 243 -0.16 -17.99 -0.80
C ARG A 243 -1.15 -18.49 -1.85
N ASP A 244 -2.45 -18.35 -1.58
CA ASP A 244 -3.50 -18.69 -2.53
C ASP A 244 -3.41 -17.84 -3.80
N LEU A 245 -3.23 -16.52 -3.65
CA LEU A 245 -3.05 -15.60 -4.78
C LEU A 245 -1.72 -15.84 -5.50
N ALA A 246 -0.62 -16.06 -4.75
CA ALA A 246 0.68 -16.37 -5.35
C ALA A 246 0.61 -17.60 -6.25
N ILE A 247 -0.05 -18.67 -5.78
CA ILE A 247 -0.23 -19.90 -6.52
C ILE A 247 -1.15 -19.68 -7.73
N GLN A 248 -2.29 -19.02 -7.54
CA GLN A 248 -3.23 -18.74 -8.63
C GLN A 248 -2.57 -17.96 -9.76
N GLN A 249 -1.85 -16.88 -9.44
CA GLN A 249 -1.31 -15.94 -10.42
C GLN A 249 0.08 -16.31 -10.95
N GLY A 250 0.74 -17.28 -10.31
CA GLY A 250 2.13 -17.66 -10.66
C GLY A 250 3.17 -16.65 -10.18
N PHE A 251 2.90 -15.92 -9.07
CA PHE A 251 3.83 -14.95 -8.49
C PHE A 251 4.94 -15.62 -7.69
N TYR A 252 6.13 -15.03 -7.73
CA TYR A 252 7.27 -15.51 -6.94
C TYR A 252 7.14 -15.13 -5.47
N THR A 253 7.38 -16.09 -4.56
CA THR A 253 7.38 -15.87 -3.11
C THR A 253 8.77 -16.06 -2.52
N PHE A 254 9.14 -15.19 -1.58
CA PHE A 254 10.40 -15.25 -0.84
C PHE A 254 10.20 -14.65 0.58
N TYR A 255 11.16 -14.88 1.46
CA TYR A 255 11.18 -14.15 2.73
C TYR A 255 12.60 -14.04 3.26
N ILE A 256 12.93 -12.88 3.78
CA ILE A 256 14.18 -12.63 4.46
C ILE A 256 13.90 -11.68 5.60
N ASP A 257 14.17 -12.19 6.81
CA ASP A 257 14.06 -11.46 8.06
C ASP A 257 15.44 -10.93 8.44
N ASP A 258 15.84 -9.83 7.85
CA ASP A 258 17.02 -9.11 8.26
C ASP A 258 16.75 -7.60 8.37
N ASP A 259 17.57 -6.96 9.20
CA ASP A 259 17.48 -5.56 9.57
C ASP A 259 18.35 -4.66 8.70
N GLU A 260 19.08 -5.23 7.72
CA GLU A 260 20.06 -4.47 7.00
C GLU A 260 19.62 -4.15 5.56
N ASP A 261 20.03 -2.98 5.10
CA ASP A 261 20.01 -2.52 3.71
C ASP A 261 20.70 -3.50 2.75
N THR A 262 21.39 -4.48 3.29
CA THR A 262 22.19 -5.47 2.58
C THR A 262 21.39 -6.65 2.09
N ASN A 263 20.06 -6.59 2.11
CA ASN A 263 19.28 -7.70 1.61
C ASN A 263 19.47 -7.91 0.10
N LEU A 264 20.57 -8.55 -0.22
CA LEU A 264 20.96 -8.79 -1.61
C LEU A 264 19.93 -9.63 -2.37
N LEU A 265 19.27 -10.59 -1.72
CA LEU A 265 18.26 -11.41 -2.40
C LEU A 265 16.98 -10.61 -2.63
N ARG A 266 16.48 -9.87 -1.63
CA ARG A 266 15.31 -9.01 -1.80
C ARG A 266 15.54 -7.99 -2.90
N GLY A 267 16.68 -7.28 -2.86
CA GLY A 267 17.06 -6.35 -3.91
C GLY A 267 17.21 -7.02 -5.28
N ARG A 268 17.75 -8.25 -5.34
CA ARG A 268 17.88 -9.00 -6.58
C ARG A 268 16.54 -9.42 -7.18
N VAL A 269 15.58 -9.83 -6.35
CA VAL A 269 14.21 -10.15 -6.78
C VAL A 269 13.53 -8.90 -7.33
N MET A 270 13.61 -7.79 -6.59
CA MET A 270 13.04 -6.50 -6.99
C MET A 270 13.62 -5.99 -8.31
N ASP A 271 14.96 -5.99 -8.45
CA ASP A 271 15.63 -5.60 -9.70
C ASP A 271 15.20 -6.47 -10.89
N TYR A 272 14.98 -7.77 -10.67
CA TYR A 272 14.55 -8.68 -11.73
C TYR A 272 13.08 -8.51 -12.10
N ALA A 273 12.22 -8.24 -11.12
CA ALA A 273 10.81 -7.96 -11.32
C ALA A 273 10.60 -6.69 -12.18
N GLY A 274 11.45 -5.67 -12.01
CA GLY A 274 11.42 -4.45 -12.79
C GLY A 274 10.64 -3.31 -12.12
N ASP A 275 10.54 -2.18 -12.83
CA ASP A 275 9.92 -0.95 -12.32
C ASP A 275 8.40 -1.12 -12.09
N ASN A 276 7.91 -0.54 -11.01
CA ASN A 276 6.47 -0.44 -10.64
C ASN A 276 5.78 -1.78 -10.34
N VAL A 277 6.55 -2.80 -9.95
CA VAL A 277 5.99 -4.08 -9.53
C VAL A 277 5.63 -4.04 -8.04
N PRO A 278 4.38 -4.40 -7.66
CA PRO A 278 3.98 -4.53 -6.26
C PRO A 278 4.73 -5.66 -5.54
N VAL A 279 5.16 -5.37 -4.32
CA VAL A 279 5.74 -6.32 -3.37
C VAL A 279 4.76 -6.49 -2.23
N LEU A 280 3.95 -7.55 -2.28
CA LEU A 280 2.95 -7.86 -1.26
C LEU A 280 3.58 -8.58 -0.07
N GLY A 281 2.94 -8.48 1.08
CA GLY A 281 3.42 -9.07 2.33
C GLY A 281 4.05 -8.01 3.23
N TRP A 282 4.90 -8.44 4.16
CA TRP A 282 5.60 -7.52 5.04
C TRP A 282 6.88 -8.14 5.56
N VAL A 283 7.73 -7.30 6.18
CA VAL A 283 8.95 -7.71 6.87
C VAL A 283 9.00 -7.08 8.25
N LYS A 284 9.91 -7.54 9.09
CA LYS A 284 10.07 -7.03 10.45
C LYS A 284 10.51 -5.55 10.51
N TYR A 285 11.33 -5.12 9.55
CA TYR A 285 11.93 -3.79 9.52
C TYR A 285 11.32 -2.98 8.37
N GLU A 286 10.21 -2.29 8.68
CA GLU A 286 9.41 -1.51 7.74
C GLU A 286 10.24 -0.49 6.96
N VAL A 287 10.95 0.41 7.67
CA VAL A 287 11.68 1.51 7.04
C VAL A 287 12.71 1.03 6.02
N ALA A 288 13.48 -0.02 6.36
CA ALA A 288 14.47 -0.59 5.46
C ALA A 288 13.81 -1.27 4.24
N PHE A 289 12.66 -1.90 4.43
CA PHE A 289 11.92 -2.56 3.35
C PHE A 289 11.33 -1.55 2.36
N VAL A 290 10.60 -0.56 2.86
CA VAL A 290 9.94 0.47 2.02
C VAL A 290 10.98 1.31 1.29
N ARG A 291 12.08 1.70 1.99
CA ARG A 291 13.19 2.41 1.35
C ARG A 291 13.80 1.58 0.22
N GLN A 292 14.15 0.30 0.47
CA GLN A 292 14.71 -0.55 -0.58
C GLN A 292 13.73 -0.74 -1.75
N ALA A 293 12.44 -0.96 -1.48
CA ALA A 293 11.43 -1.04 -2.53
C ALA A 293 11.37 0.26 -3.35
N SER A 294 11.33 1.41 -2.68
CA SER A 294 11.33 2.72 -3.33
C SER A 294 12.56 2.94 -4.20
N GLU A 295 13.77 2.73 -3.66
CA GLU A 295 15.03 2.89 -4.40
C GLU A 295 15.13 1.97 -5.64
N LYS A 296 14.49 0.79 -5.58
CA LYS A 296 14.42 -0.17 -6.69
C LYS A 296 13.29 0.11 -7.69
N GLY A 297 12.45 1.08 -7.42
CA GLY A 297 11.30 1.40 -8.25
C GLY A 297 10.14 0.41 -8.10
N ASN A 298 10.05 -0.29 -6.98
CA ASN A 298 8.96 -1.20 -6.64
C ASN A 298 7.99 -0.57 -5.63
N ILE A 299 6.84 -1.20 -5.44
CA ILE A 299 5.73 -0.66 -4.64
C ILE A 299 5.49 -1.59 -3.45
N ALA A 300 5.71 -1.14 -2.21
CA ALA A 300 5.41 -1.94 -1.02
C ALA A 300 3.90 -1.95 -0.74
N ILE A 301 3.34 -3.12 -0.42
CA ILE A 301 1.93 -3.29 -0.05
C ILE A 301 1.82 -4.16 1.21
N PRO A 302 1.60 -3.56 2.39
CA PRO A 302 1.36 -4.28 3.63
C PRO A 302 0.11 -5.16 3.53
N SER A 303 0.30 -6.48 3.54
CA SER A 303 -0.78 -7.42 3.22
C SER A 303 -0.58 -8.83 3.80
N ASP A 304 0.42 -9.04 4.67
CA ASP A 304 0.81 -10.37 5.16
C ASP A 304 -0.25 -11.09 5.99
N HIS A 305 -1.31 -10.41 6.42
CA HIS A 305 -2.49 -10.98 7.07
C HIS A 305 -3.78 -10.92 6.22
N SER A 306 -3.65 -10.64 4.92
CA SER A 306 -4.78 -10.73 3.99
C SER A 306 -5.12 -12.18 3.67
N HIS A 307 -6.39 -12.49 3.40
CA HIS A 307 -6.88 -13.86 3.21
C HIS A 307 -7.81 -13.96 2.01
N ASN A 308 -7.90 -15.17 1.41
CA ASN A 308 -8.83 -15.51 0.34
C ASN A 308 -8.70 -14.65 -0.91
N LEU A 309 -7.52 -14.11 -1.18
CA LEU A 309 -7.32 -13.16 -2.29
C LEU A 309 -7.54 -13.81 -3.65
N SER A 310 -7.29 -15.11 -3.82
CA SER A 310 -7.59 -15.82 -5.07
C SER A 310 -9.08 -15.82 -5.43
N TYR A 311 -9.96 -15.79 -4.42
CA TYR A 311 -11.41 -15.62 -4.60
C TYR A 311 -11.78 -14.14 -4.71
N LEU A 312 -11.34 -13.31 -3.75
CA LEU A 312 -11.74 -11.91 -3.63
C LEU A 312 -11.23 -11.02 -4.77
N SER A 313 -10.09 -11.36 -5.39
CA SER A 313 -9.59 -10.68 -6.59
C SER A 313 -10.37 -11.04 -7.85
N SER A 314 -10.94 -12.26 -7.89
CA SER A 314 -11.69 -12.77 -9.03
C SER A 314 -13.17 -12.34 -9.00
N PHE A 315 -13.67 -11.90 -7.84
CA PHE A 315 -15.03 -11.41 -7.70
C PHE A 315 -15.19 -10.07 -8.43
N GLU A 316 -16.05 -10.00 -9.43
CA GLU A 316 -16.26 -8.79 -10.22
C GLU A 316 -17.14 -7.80 -9.46
N CYS A 317 -16.69 -6.55 -9.42
CA CYS A 317 -17.42 -5.44 -8.83
C CYS A 317 -17.49 -4.28 -9.83
N GLU A 318 -18.62 -3.59 -9.86
CA GLU A 318 -18.74 -2.31 -10.56
C GLU A 318 -17.84 -1.26 -9.93
N ILE A 319 -17.52 -0.19 -10.68
CA ILE A 319 -16.79 0.94 -10.13
C ILE A 319 -17.64 1.56 -9.02
N PRO A 320 -17.14 1.61 -7.79
CA PRO A 320 -17.92 2.11 -6.68
C PRO A 320 -18.20 3.61 -6.81
N GLN A 321 -19.29 4.07 -6.20
CA GLN A 321 -19.64 5.48 -6.18
C GLN A 321 -19.59 6.00 -4.75
N GLN A 322 -18.91 7.12 -4.55
CA GLN A 322 -18.92 7.83 -3.26
C GLN A 322 -20.35 8.24 -2.91
N LYS A 323 -20.79 7.99 -1.68
CA LYS A 323 -22.11 8.45 -1.20
C LYS A 323 -22.09 9.89 -0.72
N HIS A 324 -20.90 10.41 -0.42
CA HIS A 324 -20.69 11.80 -0.05
C HIS A 324 -21.07 12.76 -1.19
N ILE A 325 -21.71 13.85 -0.83
CA ILE A 325 -22.05 14.95 -1.73
C ILE A 325 -21.45 16.22 -1.14
N ALA A 326 -20.43 16.77 -1.80
CA ALA A 326 -19.74 17.96 -1.36
C ALA A 326 -20.68 19.16 -1.20
N LYS A 327 -20.52 19.90 -0.10
CA LYS A 327 -21.25 21.12 0.22
C LYS A 327 -20.36 22.35 0.03
N GLU A 328 -20.98 23.48 -0.28
CA GLU A 328 -20.26 24.77 -0.30
C GLU A 328 -20.35 25.44 1.08
N TYR A 329 -19.21 25.92 1.55
CA TYR A 329 -19.08 26.66 2.80
C TYR A 329 -18.56 28.07 2.51
N THR A 330 -19.15 29.08 3.16
CA THR A 330 -18.82 30.50 2.91
C THR A 330 -18.74 31.34 4.20
N ASP A 331 -18.82 30.69 5.37
CA ASP A 331 -18.79 31.42 6.65
C ASP A 331 -17.33 31.77 7.00
N GLU A 332 -17.00 33.06 6.90
CA GLU A 332 -15.66 33.61 7.17
C GLU A 332 -15.29 33.60 8.66
N THR A 333 -16.24 33.30 9.55
CA THR A 333 -16.05 33.29 11.00
C THR A 333 -15.69 31.90 11.53
N LYS A 334 -15.51 30.93 10.64
CA LYS A 334 -15.23 29.53 10.96
C LYS A 334 -13.81 29.10 10.56
N HIS A 335 -13.28 28.17 11.33
CA HIS A 335 -12.12 27.37 10.95
C HIS A 335 -12.59 26.03 10.37
N TYR A 336 -12.10 25.66 9.22
CA TYR A 336 -12.49 24.42 8.54
C TYR A 336 -11.44 23.33 8.74
N CYS A 337 -11.90 22.16 9.19
CA CYS A 337 -11.02 21.07 9.59
C CYS A 337 -11.45 19.76 8.92
N ALA A 338 -10.51 19.06 8.27
CA ALA A 338 -10.71 17.72 7.76
C ALA A 338 -9.98 16.68 8.62
N LEU A 339 -10.70 15.63 9.02
CA LEU A 339 -10.15 14.46 9.68
C LEU A 339 -9.78 13.45 8.61
N VAL A 340 -8.51 13.08 8.51
CA VAL A 340 -8.01 12.15 7.47
C VAL A 340 -7.28 10.99 8.12
N MET A 341 -7.73 9.77 7.81
CA MET A 341 -7.08 8.55 8.30
C MET A 341 -5.76 8.29 7.58
N SER A 342 -4.70 8.06 8.35
CA SER A 342 -3.43 7.53 7.84
C SER A 342 -3.47 6.00 7.66
N ASP A 343 -2.35 5.40 7.24
CA ASP A 343 -2.14 3.96 7.12
C ASP A 343 -3.12 3.24 6.15
N GLY A 344 -3.67 4.00 5.22
CA GLY A 344 -4.53 3.47 4.17
C GLY A 344 -3.83 2.59 3.14
N ASP A 345 -2.51 2.41 3.23
CA ASP A 345 -1.73 1.44 2.47
C ASP A 345 -1.92 0.01 3.00
N ASN A 346 -2.40 -0.15 4.24
CA ASN A 346 -2.48 -1.43 4.96
C ASN A 346 -3.69 -2.25 4.50
N MET A 347 -3.50 -3.01 3.42
CA MET A 347 -4.55 -3.81 2.79
C MET A 347 -5.21 -4.81 3.73
N GLN A 348 -4.43 -5.45 4.60
CA GLN A 348 -4.93 -6.45 5.55
C GLN A 348 -5.81 -5.83 6.64
N TRP A 349 -5.52 -4.60 7.08
CA TRP A 349 -6.36 -3.90 8.04
C TRP A 349 -7.72 -3.55 7.42
N ILE A 350 -7.69 -3.05 6.19
CA ILE A 350 -8.92 -2.72 5.44
C ILE A 350 -9.77 -3.97 5.26
N GLN A 351 -9.18 -5.09 4.90
CA GLN A 351 -9.89 -6.35 4.70
C GLN A 351 -10.47 -6.93 6.00
N ASN A 352 -9.76 -6.82 7.13
CA ASN A 352 -10.08 -7.57 8.35
C ASN A 352 -10.64 -6.71 9.50
N GLY A 353 -10.39 -5.40 9.53
CA GLY A 353 -10.73 -4.57 10.68
C GLY A 353 -11.50 -3.29 10.36
N TYR A 354 -11.38 -2.82 9.13
CA TYR A 354 -11.94 -1.54 8.73
C TYR A 354 -13.47 -1.48 8.84
N SER A 355 -14.16 -2.53 8.43
CA SER A 355 -15.62 -2.59 8.51
C SER A 355 -16.13 -2.42 9.95
N GLU A 356 -15.46 -3.00 10.95
CA GLU A 356 -15.87 -2.84 12.35
C GLU A 356 -15.69 -1.41 12.84
N PHE A 357 -14.53 -0.80 12.58
CA PHE A 357 -14.24 0.58 12.93
C PHE A 357 -15.26 1.51 12.27
N TYR A 358 -15.53 1.29 11.01
CA TYR A 358 -16.40 2.07 10.17
C TYR A 358 -17.89 1.92 10.52
N GLN A 359 -18.36 0.70 10.79
CA GLN A 359 -19.75 0.44 11.21
C GLN A 359 -20.07 1.12 12.54
N LYS A 360 -19.11 1.20 13.46
CA LYS A 360 -19.29 1.95 14.72
C LYS A 360 -19.45 3.44 14.46
N GLN A 361 -18.63 4.04 13.60
CA GLN A 361 -18.80 5.42 13.15
C GLN A 361 -20.21 5.63 12.57
N ALA A 362 -20.75 4.64 11.88
CA ALA A 362 -22.09 4.65 11.33
C ALA A 362 -23.19 4.67 12.40
N LEU A 363 -22.94 4.14 13.58
CA LEU A 363 -23.95 4.01 14.66
C LEU A 363 -23.96 5.19 15.65
N GLU A 364 -22.82 5.90 15.84
CA GLU A 364 -22.60 6.80 16.98
C GLU A 364 -22.39 8.28 16.62
N ASN A 365 -23.33 8.95 15.96
CA ASN A 365 -23.20 10.38 15.62
C ASN A 365 -22.10 10.72 14.63
N ARG A 366 -22.42 10.59 13.42
CA ARG A 366 -21.55 10.77 12.28
C ARG A 366 -21.09 12.19 12.11
N PHE A 367 -19.81 12.34 12.07
CA PHE A 367 -19.12 13.54 11.64
C PHE A 367 -18.33 13.22 10.36
N PRO A 368 -17.97 14.21 9.54
CA PRO A 368 -17.15 13.98 8.35
C PRO A 368 -15.81 13.33 8.68
N VAL A 369 -15.48 12.24 7.98
CA VAL A 369 -14.16 11.58 8.03
C VAL A 369 -13.74 11.21 6.62
N THR A 370 -12.52 11.56 6.28
CA THR A 370 -11.88 11.12 5.04
C THR A 370 -11.02 9.88 5.31
N TRP A 371 -11.35 8.80 4.63
CA TRP A 371 -10.69 7.50 4.73
C TRP A 371 -9.73 7.30 3.57
N SER A 372 -8.60 6.63 3.81
CA SER A 372 -7.67 6.28 2.75
C SER A 372 -7.58 4.77 2.57
N PHE A 373 -7.41 4.30 1.34
CA PHE A 373 -7.06 2.91 1.03
C PHE A 373 -6.20 2.82 -0.24
N PRO A 374 -5.38 1.75 -0.41
CA PRO A 374 -4.54 1.64 -1.59
C PRO A 374 -5.41 1.33 -2.81
N PRO A 375 -5.42 2.14 -3.86
CA PRO A 375 -6.30 1.91 -5.03
C PRO A 375 -6.00 0.59 -5.76
N LEU A 376 -4.79 0.01 -5.60
CA LEU A 376 -4.49 -1.35 -6.08
C LEU A 376 -5.27 -2.45 -5.33
N LEU A 377 -5.96 -2.15 -4.23
CA LEU A 377 -6.90 -3.06 -3.59
C LEU A 377 -7.96 -3.57 -4.58
N GLN A 378 -8.33 -2.74 -5.58
CA GLN A 378 -9.22 -3.15 -6.67
C GLN A 378 -8.69 -4.33 -7.51
N GLU A 379 -7.36 -4.45 -7.65
CA GLU A 379 -6.72 -5.56 -8.35
C GLU A 379 -6.65 -6.82 -7.49
N PHE A 380 -6.30 -6.67 -6.21
CA PHE A 380 -6.03 -7.79 -5.29
C PHE A 380 -7.25 -8.26 -4.51
N SER A 381 -8.25 -7.39 -4.31
CA SER A 381 -9.47 -7.70 -3.55
C SER A 381 -10.60 -6.74 -3.90
N SER A 382 -11.13 -6.82 -5.13
CA SER A 382 -12.25 -5.99 -5.58
C SER A 382 -13.48 -6.12 -4.68
N ALA A 383 -13.72 -7.30 -4.12
CA ALA A 383 -14.79 -7.53 -3.15
C ALA A 383 -14.64 -6.67 -1.88
N THR A 384 -13.40 -6.46 -1.40
CA THR A 384 -13.16 -5.58 -0.24
C THR A 384 -13.48 -4.11 -0.57
N VAL A 385 -13.09 -3.63 -1.74
CA VAL A 385 -13.44 -2.27 -2.19
C VAL A 385 -14.96 -2.11 -2.23
N ASN A 386 -15.66 -3.08 -2.82
CA ASN A 386 -17.13 -3.05 -2.87
C ASN A 386 -17.76 -3.03 -1.46
N GLN A 387 -17.24 -3.83 -0.53
CA GLN A 387 -17.70 -3.85 0.86
C GLN A 387 -17.51 -2.48 1.55
N VAL A 388 -16.33 -1.88 1.41
CA VAL A 388 -16.01 -0.56 1.99
C VAL A 388 -17.00 0.50 1.51
N TYR A 389 -17.28 0.55 0.22
CA TYR A 389 -18.24 1.52 -0.33
C TYR A 389 -19.70 1.20 0.03
N SER A 390 -20.06 -0.09 0.15
CA SER A 390 -21.42 -0.47 0.55
C SER A 390 -21.73 -0.04 1.99
N ASP A 391 -20.74 -0.07 2.87
CA ASP A 391 -20.86 0.35 4.27
C ASP A 391 -20.84 1.87 4.43
N ALA A 392 -20.38 2.64 3.42
CA ALA A 392 -20.24 4.09 3.47
C ALA A 392 -21.53 4.86 3.76
N SER A 393 -21.42 5.99 4.44
CA SER A 393 -22.45 6.99 4.61
C SER A 393 -22.15 8.27 3.82
N GLU A 394 -23.04 9.25 3.88
CA GLU A 394 -22.83 10.58 3.30
C GLU A 394 -21.74 11.41 4.00
N ASN A 395 -21.31 11.00 5.20
CA ASN A 395 -20.23 11.66 5.95
C ASN A 395 -18.84 11.10 5.62
N ASP A 396 -18.77 10.05 4.82
CA ASP A 396 -17.55 9.33 4.55
C ASP A 396 -17.05 9.63 3.13
N TYR A 397 -15.81 10.10 3.04
CA TYR A 397 -15.14 10.36 1.79
C TYR A 397 -13.88 9.48 1.67
N PHE A 398 -13.57 9.00 0.47
CA PHE A 398 -12.44 8.11 0.24
C PHE A 398 -11.39 8.77 -0.65
N ILE A 399 -10.12 8.58 -0.27
CA ILE A 399 -8.95 9.02 -1.02
C ILE A 399 -7.97 7.86 -1.24
N ALA A 400 -7.06 8.02 -2.17
CA ALA A 400 -5.98 7.05 -2.36
C ALA A 400 -5.04 7.05 -1.16
N GLY A 401 -4.76 5.86 -0.61
CA GLY A 401 -3.80 5.66 0.47
C GLY A 401 -2.37 5.89 0.04
N VAL A 402 -1.45 5.66 0.91
CA VAL A 402 -0.04 6.04 0.85
C VAL A 402 0.69 5.36 -0.31
N SER A 403 1.27 6.01 -1.11
CA SER A 403 1.49 7.26 -1.83
C SER A 403 0.81 7.22 -3.19
N GLY A 404 -0.35 6.63 -3.28
CA GLY A 404 -1.07 6.36 -4.53
C GLY A 404 -1.23 4.85 -4.76
N ALA A 405 -0.69 4.27 -5.84
CA ALA A 405 -0.80 2.84 -6.14
C ALA A 405 -0.34 1.93 -4.98
N GLY A 406 0.52 2.41 -4.09
CA GLY A 406 0.96 1.76 -2.86
C GLY A 406 2.07 2.53 -2.18
N TYR A 407 2.66 1.97 -1.14
CA TYR A 407 3.59 2.63 -0.26
C TYR A 407 4.97 2.77 -0.90
N ILE A 408 5.31 4.01 -1.24
CA ILE A 408 6.63 4.45 -1.67
C ILE A 408 6.99 5.78 -0.99
N HIS A 409 8.28 6.11 -0.94
CA HIS A 409 8.76 7.47 -0.71
C HIS A 409 9.06 8.12 -2.07
N PRO A 410 8.25 9.06 -2.56
CA PRO A 410 8.45 9.65 -3.90
C PRO A 410 9.80 10.29 -4.11
N THR A 411 10.41 10.90 -3.07
CA THR A 411 11.74 11.52 -3.17
C THR A 411 12.87 10.49 -3.32
N GLU A 412 12.70 9.27 -2.82
CA GLU A 412 13.64 8.14 -2.96
C GLU A 412 13.39 7.32 -4.23
N TYR A 413 12.21 7.48 -4.86
CA TYR A 413 11.81 6.70 -6.03
C TYR A 413 12.54 7.17 -7.30
N PRO A 414 13.02 6.25 -8.18
CA PRO A 414 13.71 6.64 -9.41
C PRO A 414 12.82 7.48 -10.33
N PHE A 415 13.28 8.62 -10.79
CA PHE A 415 12.50 9.51 -11.69
C PHE A 415 11.90 8.81 -12.89
N LYS A 416 12.66 7.88 -13.48
CA LYS A 416 12.20 7.13 -14.65
C LYS A 416 11.02 6.20 -14.31
N ALA A 417 11.04 5.58 -13.13
CA ALA A 417 9.99 4.69 -12.68
C ALA A 417 8.76 5.46 -12.15
N LEU A 418 8.96 6.66 -11.55
CA LEU A 418 7.89 7.47 -10.98
C LEU A 418 6.80 7.85 -12.00
N ALA A 419 7.18 8.07 -13.25
CA ALA A 419 6.20 8.32 -14.31
C ALA A 419 5.22 7.14 -14.48
N GLY A 420 5.74 5.92 -14.53
CA GLY A 420 4.93 4.71 -14.60
C GLY A 420 4.13 4.45 -13.33
N PHE A 421 4.70 4.76 -12.15
CA PHE A 421 4.00 4.69 -10.88
C PHE A 421 2.78 5.61 -10.85
N THR A 422 2.94 6.86 -11.27
CA THR A 422 1.81 7.82 -11.28
C THR A 422 0.81 7.53 -12.41
N ASP A 423 1.22 6.89 -13.51
CA ASP A 423 0.30 6.34 -14.51
C ASP A 423 -0.57 5.24 -13.88
N LEU A 424 0.05 4.30 -13.16
CA LEU A 424 -0.66 3.24 -12.44
C LEU A 424 -1.56 3.81 -11.32
N THR A 425 -1.09 4.81 -10.59
CA THR A 425 -1.88 5.53 -9.58
C THR A 425 -3.12 6.15 -10.21
N ALA A 426 -2.98 6.89 -11.30
CA ALA A 426 -4.10 7.59 -11.95
C ALA A 426 -5.19 6.62 -12.44
N ILE A 427 -4.82 5.49 -13.06
CA ILE A 427 -5.81 4.51 -13.52
C ILE A 427 -6.46 3.76 -12.35
N SER A 428 -5.70 3.40 -11.33
CA SER A 428 -6.23 2.69 -10.17
C SER A 428 -7.17 3.57 -9.34
N MET A 429 -6.83 4.85 -9.17
CA MET A 429 -7.72 5.85 -8.55
C MET A 429 -9.02 6.01 -9.33
N LYS A 430 -8.94 6.09 -10.67
CA LYS A 430 -10.13 6.18 -11.53
C LYS A 430 -11.02 4.94 -11.37
N ARG A 431 -10.45 3.73 -11.37
CA ARG A 431 -11.17 2.46 -11.17
C ARG A 431 -11.77 2.31 -9.76
N SER A 432 -11.26 3.08 -8.80
CA SER A 432 -11.74 3.11 -7.41
C SER A 432 -12.54 4.38 -7.09
N ASN A 433 -12.82 5.25 -8.07
CA ASN A 433 -13.53 6.53 -7.89
C ASN A 433 -12.90 7.44 -6.81
N LEU A 434 -11.56 7.60 -6.86
CA LEU A 434 -10.77 8.42 -5.95
C LEU A 434 -10.20 9.63 -6.70
N GLU A 435 -10.17 10.79 -6.05
CA GLU A 435 -9.74 12.05 -6.68
C GLU A 435 -8.54 12.72 -5.98
N TYR A 436 -8.31 12.41 -4.70
CA TYR A 436 -7.19 12.93 -3.90
C TYR A 436 -6.26 11.80 -3.47
N VAL A 437 -4.99 12.14 -3.23
CA VAL A 437 -3.97 11.17 -2.84
C VAL A 437 -3.32 11.57 -1.51
N GLN A 438 -3.12 10.61 -0.62
CA GLN A 438 -2.24 10.76 0.53
C GLN A 438 -0.84 10.30 0.13
N ILE A 439 0.17 11.14 0.36
CA ILE A 439 1.57 10.91 0.00
C ILE A 439 2.40 10.91 1.28
N LEU A 440 3.25 9.92 1.49
CA LEU A 440 4.18 9.87 2.61
C LEU A 440 5.61 10.09 2.12
N ASP A 441 6.31 11.04 2.76
CA ASP A 441 7.72 11.33 2.49
C ASP A 441 8.43 11.92 3.73
N GLY A 442 9.73 12.14 3.64
CA GLY A 442 10.49 12.84 4.65
C GLY A 442 10.23 14.35 4.67
N THR A 443 10.29 14.97 5.86
CA THR A 443 10.16 16.42 5.99
C THR A 443 11.38 17.12 5.37
N PRO A 444 11.19 18.03 4.40
CA PRO A 444 12.30 18.78 3.81
C PRO A 444 12.98 19.67 4.85
N GLU A 445 14.31 19.53 5.01
CA GLU A 445 15.11 20.35 5.93
C GLU A 445 15.58 21.68 5.32
N ASN A 446 15.50 21.81 3.99
CA ASN A 446 15.99 22.98 3.27
C ASN A 446 15.26 23.16 1.92
N GLU A 447 15.45 24.33 1.28
CA GLU A 447 14.83 24.70 -0.01
C GLU A 447 15.11 23.69 -1.15
N TYR A 448 16.25 23.02 -1.13
CA TYR A 448 16.59 22.04 -2.13
C TYR A 448 15.73 20.77 -1.99
N GLU A 449 15.60 20.26 -0.79
CA GLU A 449 14.76 19.09 -0.50
C GLU A 449 13.29 19.41 -0.73
N GLU A 450 12.84 20.61 -0.35
CA GLU A 450 11.48 21.07 -0.65
C GLU A 450 11.24 21.11 -2.16
N LYS A 451 12.22 21.60 -2.93
CA LYS A 451 12.12 21.56 -4.39
C LYS A 451 12.09 20.13 -4.93
N VAL A 452 12.90 19.22 -4.39
CA VAL A 452 12.86 17.81 -4.79
C VAL A 452 11.48 17.23 -4.53
N LEU A 453 10.88 17.45 -3.37
CA LEU A 453 9.53 17.00 -3.05
C LEU A 453 8.50 17.58 -4.02
N THR A 454 8.51 18.90 -4.24
CA THR A 454 7.54 19.54 -5.17
C THR A 454 7.70 19.06 -6.61
N ASP A 455 8.93 18.82 -7.08
CA ASP A 455 9.19 18.20 -8.39
C ASP A 455 8.58 16.79 -8.49
N ARG A 456 8.49 16.04 -7.36
CA ARG A 456 7.80 14.75 -7.32
C ARG A 456 6.28 14.89 -7.33
N LEU A 457 5.74 15.89 -6.63
CA LEU A 457 4.31 16.19 -6.64
C LEU A 457 3.82 16.56 -8.05
N GLU A 458 4.67 17.15 -8.92
CA GLU A 458 4.31 17.43 -10.32
C GLU A 458 3.90 16.18 -11.10
N TYR A 459 4.48 15.00 -10.79
CA TYR A 459 4.11 13.73 -11.42
C TYR A 459 2.67 13.33 -11.13
N TYR A 460 2.16 13.62 -9.95
CA TYR A 460 0.75 13.39 -9.58
C TYR A 460 -0.13 14.50 -10.19
N ALA A 461 0.28 15.75 -10.03
CA ALA A 461 -0.50 16.90 -10.44
C ALA A 461 -0.71 17.01 -11.96
N ARG A 462 0.09 16.31 -12.79
CA ARG A 462 -0.07 16.28 -14.24
C ARG A 462 -1.37 15.61 -14.71
N TYR A 463 -2.01 14.76 -13.86
CA TYR A 463 -3.29 14.11 -14.19
C TYR A 463 -4.48 14.95 -13.73
N ASN A 464 -5.42 15.24 -14.62
CA ASN A 464 -6.64 15.98 -14.27
C ASN A 464 -7.55 15.20 -13.30
N SER A 465 -7.47 13.87 -13.29
CA SER A 465 -8.19 13.00 -12.35
C SER A 465 -7.66 13.07 -10.92
N ILE A 466 -6.43 13.55 -10.71
CA ILE A 466 -5.86 13.79 -9.38
C ILE A 466 -6.00 15.29 -9.09
N LYS A 467 -6.88 15.64 -8.17
CA LYS A 467 -7.23 17.04 -7.85
C LYS A 467 -6.28 17.69 -6.84
N GLY A 468 -5.47 16.90 -6.16
CA GLY A 468 -4.53 17.35 -5.11
C GLY A 468 -4.23 16.24 -4.13
N GLY A 469 -3.74 16.57 -2.95
CA GLY A 469 -3.42 15.55 -1.97
C GLY A 469 -3.07 16.06 -0.57
N VAL A 470 -2.97 15.10 0.35
CA VAL A 470 -2.43 15.30 1.70
C VAL A 470 -1.03 14.74 1.73
N VAL A 471 -0.05 15.53 2.18
CA VAL A 471 1.35 15.11 2.29
C VAL A 471 1.68 14.83 3.74
N SER A 472 1.88 13.56 4.05
CA SER A 472 2.31 13.05 5.35
C SER A 472 3.82 13.18 5.43
N LEU A 473 4.36 13.93 6.40
CA LEU A 473 5.79 14.20 6.51
C LEU A 473 6.35 13.69 7.84
N ASP A 474 7.30 12.74 7.75
CA ASP A 474 8.12 12.30 8.89
C ASP A 474 9.21 13.35 9.26
N PRO A 475 9.64 13.43 10.52
CA PRO A 475 9.11 12.79 11.72
C PRO A 475 7.83 13.42 12.25
N ASP A 476 7.59 13.41 13.53
CA ASP A 476 6.41 13.95 14.20
C ASP A 476 5.10 13.25 13.82
N ARG A 477 5.24 11.95 13.52
CA ARG A 477 4.08 11.07 13.25
C ARG A 477 3.18 11.66 12.17
N TYR A 478 3.84 12.05 11.06
CA TYR A 478 3.29 12.62 9.84
C TYR A 478 2.84 14.09 9.92
N ALA A 479 2.99 14.78 11.06
CA ALA A 479 2.65 16.20 11.17
C ALA A 479 3.86 17.15 10.98
N GLY A 480 5.00 16.68 10.48
CA GLY A 480 6.21 17.48 10.30
C GLY A 480 6.06 18.69 9.38
N GLY A 481 5.05 18.73 8.55
CA GLY A 481 4.75 19.87 7.67
C GLY A 481 3.96 21.00 8.33
N GLU A 482 3.35 20.78 9.50
CA GLU A 482 2.62 21.76 10.30
C GLU A 482 1.57 22.56 9.51
N GLY A 483 0.79 21.89 8.62
CA GLY A 483 -0.26 22.53 7.81
C GLY A 483 0.25 23.28 6.58
N ARG A 484 1.52 23.13 6.18
CA ARG A 484 2.07 23.73 4.96
C ARG A 484 1.29 23.31 3.73
N ILE A 485 1.19 24.21 2.75
CA ILE A 485 0.56 23.95 1.46
C ILE A 485 1.51 24.28 0.31
N TRP A 486 1.47 23.45 -0.72
CA TRP A 486 2.05 23.70 -2.04
C TRP A 486 0.95 23.72 -3.10
N PHE A 487 1.00 24.68 -4.01
CA PHE A 487 0.20 24.65 -5.22
C PHE A 487 1.07 24.16 -6.37
N VAL A 488 0.77 22.97 -6.87
CA VAL A 488 1.49 22.32 -7.95
C VAL A 488 0.55 22.16 -9.14
N ASN A 489 0.83 22.82 -10.25
CA ASN A 489 -0.09 22.93 -11.39
C ASN A 489 -1.49 23.39 -10.96
N ASP A 490 -1.55 24.42 -10.12
CA ASP A 490 -2.75 25.01 -9.50
C ASP A 490 -3.54 24.05 -8.59
N LYS A 491 -3.02 22.89 -8.27
CA LYS A 491 -3.65 21.91 -7.36
C LYS A 491 -3.06 22.00 -5.96
N PRO A 492 -3.90 21.95 -4.90
CA PRO A 492 -3.43 22.02 -3.52
C PRO A 492 -2.86 20.69 -3.05
N PHE A 493 -1.67 20.74 -2.43
CA PHE A 493 -1.06 19.66 -1.65
C PHE A 493 -0.79 20.20 -0.25
N ILE A 494 -1.55 19.70 0.74
CA ILE A 494 -1.51 20.21 2.12
C ILE A 494 -0.92 19.16 3.06
N THR A 495 -0.17 19.60 4.08
CA THR A 495 0.33 18.71 5.12
C THR A 495 -0.61 18.68 6.32
N TYR A 496 -0.51 17.64 7.13
CA TYR A 496 -1.19 17.61 8.43
C TYR A 496 -0.72 18.75 9.32
N ARG A 497 -1.67 19.42 9.99
CA ARG A 497 -1.39 20.46 10.96
C ARG A 497 -1.31 19.91 12.39
N LEU A 498 -2.02 18.82 12.66
CA LEU A 498 -2.05 18.08 13.91
C LEU A 498 -2.12 16.57 13.61
N SER A 499 -1.62 15.76 14.53
CA SER A 499 -1.74 14.31 14.46
C SER A 499 -2.32 13.73 15.76
N LEU A 500 -3.38 12.95 15.62
CA LEU A 500 -3.93 12.14 16.69
C LEU A 500 -3.24 10.76 16.70
N TRP A 501 -1.93 10.78 16.86
CA TRP A 501 -1.10 9.62 17.08
C TRP A 501 -0.50 9.69 18.47
N HIS A 502 -0.86 8.74 19.34
CA HIS A 502 -0.40 8.79 20.72
C HIS A 502 1.13 8.82 20.84
N PRO A 503 1.71 9.71 21.69
CA PRO A 503 3.15 9.87 21.78
C PRO A 503 3.91 8.62 22.23
N ASP A 504 3.28 7.74 23.01
CA ASP A 504 3.88 6.49 23.48
C ASP A 504 3.73 5.31 22.49
N GLY A 505 3.11 5.56 21.32
CA GLY A 505 2.98 4.57 20.25
C GLY A 505 1.79 3.62 20.38
N GLU A 506 1.83 2.55 19.60
CA GLU A 506 0.80 1.52 19.59
C GLU A 506 0.71 0.81 20.96
N GLY A 507 -0.52 0.55 21.38
CA GLY A 507 -0.81 -0.07 22.68
C GLY A 507 -0.82 0.90 23.87
N ALA A 508 -0.51 2.18 23.66
CA ALA A 508 -0.70 3.20 24.69
C ALA A 508 -2.20 3.45 24.94
N THR A 509 -2.54 3.74 26.21
CA THR A 509 -3.92 4.08 26.56
C THR A 509 -4.19 5.53 26.21
N MET A 510 -5.07 5.78 25.25
CA MET A 510 -5.55 7.11 24.94
C MET A 510 -6.37 7.65 26.13
N THR A 511 -5.99 8.81 26.67
CA THR A 511 -6.71 9.45 27.78
C THR A 511 -7.50 10.66 27.31
N ASN A 512 -8.62 10.94 28.01
CA ASN A 512 -9.43 12.12 27.72
C ASN A 512 -8.63 13.42 27.91
N GLU A 513 -7.75 13.49 28.92
CA GLU A 513 -6.89 14.66 29.17
C GLU A 513 -5.97 14.96 27.99
N TRP A 514 -5.43 13.92 27.34
CA TRP A 514 -4.62 14.11 26.13
C TRP A 514 -5.48 14.59 24.97
N LEU A 515 -6.66 13.99 24.75
CA LEU A 515 -7.61 14.40 23.70
C LEU A 515 -8.12 15.83 23.91
N ASP A 516 -8.41 16.22 25.16
CA ASP A 516 -8.75 17.61 25.54
C ASP A 516 -7.64 18.58 25.15
N SER A 517 -6.39 18.20 25.39
CA SER A 517 -5.23 19.02 25.02
C SER A 517 -5.10 19.19 23.50
N GLN A 518 -5.39 18.14 22.71
CA GLN A 518 -5.38 18.22 21.26
C GLN A 518 -6.55 19.05 20.72
N ALA A 519 -7.74 18.90 21.30
CA ALA A 519 -8.90 19.72 20.95
C ALA A 519 -8.66 21.21 21.25
N ALA A 520 -8.05 21.52 22.39
CA ALA A 520 -7.68 22.90 22.73
C ALA A 520 -6.71 23.55 21.72
N ILE A 521 -5.78 22.76 21.13
CA ILE A 521 -4.91 23.25 20.05
C ILE A 521 -5.75 23.61 18.83
N VAL A 522 -6.66 22.73 18.40
CA VAL A 522 -7.53 22.97 17.23
C VAL A 522 -8.45 24.16 17.46
N ASN A 523 -9.03 24.28 18.66
CA ASN A 523 -9.91 25.40 19.03
C ASN A 523 -9.17 26.76 19.04
N SER A 524 -7.83 26.74 19.12
CA SER A 524 -7.01 27.95 19.02
C SER A 524 -6.71 28.42 17.60
N TYR A 525 -7.03 27.62 16.60
CA TYR A 525 -6.74 27.96 15.20
C TYR A 525 -7.64 29.11 14.70
N PRO A 526 -7.07 30.08 13.97
CA PRO A 526 -7.84 31.24 13.52
C PRO A 526 -8.86 30.89 12.44
N ALA A 527 -9.95 31.62 12.42
CA ALA A 527 -10.91 31.62 11.31
C ALA A 527 -10.46 32.64 10.26
N ASP A 528 -10.05 32.17 9.09
CA ASP A 528 -9.66 33.02 7.94
C ASP A 528 -9.81 32.23 6.64
N ILE A 529 -10.97 32.29 6.02
CA ILE A 529 -11.26 31.54 4.79
C ILE A 529 -10.36 31.96 3.60
N ASN A 530 -9.74 33.16 3.65
CA ASN A 530 -8.92 33.70 2.56
C ASN A 530 -7.42 33.38 2.72
N SER A 531 -7.05 32.68 3.77
CA SER A 531 -5.68 32.21 3.97
C SER A 531 -5.63 30.78 4.47
N ILE A 532 -4.46 30.15 4.33
CA ILE A 532 -4.25 28.77 4.84
C ILE A 532 -4.43 28.68 6.36
N ASN A 533 -4.40 29.79 7.08
CA ASN A 533 -4.61 29.83 8.53
C ASN A 533 -5.99 29.32 8.94
N GLY A 534 -7.01 29.52 8.11
CA GLY A 534 -8.39 29.09 8.36
C GLY A 534 -8.68 27.62 8.07
N TYR A 535 -7.64 26.85 7.71
CA TYR A 535 -7.78 25.44 7.31
C TYR A 535 -6.82 24.54 8.05
N SER A 536 -7.28 23.33 8.37
CA SER A 536 -6.41 22.30 8.92
C SER A 536 -6.81 20.90 8.47
N VAL A 537 -5.80 20.05 8.31
CA VAL A 537 -5.97 18.61 8.14
C VAL A 537 -5.38 17.94 9.38
N ILE A 538 -6.16 17.07 10.00
CA ILE A 538 -5.78 16.32 11.20
C ILE A 538 -5.59 14.86 10.82
N ASN A 539 -4.41 14.32 11.13
CA ASN A 539 -4.12 12.91 10.98
C ASN A 539 -4.85 12.09 12.04
N ILE A 540 -5.52 11.02 11.62
CA ILE A 540 -6.06 9.98 12.49
C ILE A 540 -5.24 8.71 12.28
N HIS A 541 -4.59 8.24 13.34
CA HIS A 541 -3.82 7.00 13.29
C HIS A 541 -4.66 5.82 13.83
N PRO A 542 -5.15 4.92 12.98
CA PRO A 542 -6.15 3.92 13.35
C PRO A 542 -5.68 2.89 14.38
N TRP A 543 -4.36 2.71 14.53
CA TRP A 543 -3.78 1.78 15.51
C TRP A 543 -3.72 2.35 16.94
N THR A 544 -3.88 3.68 17.11
CA THR A 544 -3.78 4.33 18.43
C THR A 544 -5.04 5.11 18.82
N VAL A 545 -5.93 5.41 17.87
CA VAL A 545 -7.16 6.15 18.11
C VAL A 545 -8.36 5.27 17.77
N SER A 546 -9.15 4.89 18.76
CA SER A 546 -10.43 4.22 18.52
C SER A 546 -11.47 5.21 18.00
N ILE A 547 -12.57 4.70 17.42
CA ILE A 547 -13.66 5.56 16.97
C ILE A 547 -14.33 6.28 18.15
N GLU A 548 -14.36 5.68 19.33
CA GLU A 548 -14.88 6.29 20.57
C GLU A 548 -13.98 7.45 21.02
N ASN A 549 -12.63 7.28 20.94
CA ASN A 549 -11.68 8.36 21.20
C ASN A 549 -11.85 9.52 20.21
N LEU A 550 -12.05 9.20 18.94
CA LEU A 550 -12.27 10.20 17.91
C LEU A 550 -13.58 10.95 18.12
N ALA A 551 -14.67 10.24 18.46
CA ALA A 551 -15.95 10.86 18.79
C ALA A 551 -15.85 11.76 20.03
N TYR A 552 -15.09 11.34 21.05
CA TYR A 552 -14.82 12.18 22.22
C TYR A 552 -14.04 13.45 21.82
N PHE A 553 -12.96 13.32 21.06
CA PHE A 553 -12.18 14.47 20.57
C PHE A 553 -13.10 15.47 19.82
N VAL A 554 -13.91 14.97 18.89
CA VAL A 554 -14.85 15.81 18.13
C VAL A 554 -15.83 16.53 19.05
N SER A 555 -16.30 15.89 20.13
CA SER A 555 -17.21 16.51 21.09
C SER A 555 -16.58 17.64 21.92
N GLN A 556 -15.25 17.78 21.91
CA GLN A 556 -14.51 18.84 22.60
C GLN A 556 -14.14 20.02 21.68
N LEU A 557 -14.48 19.95 20.39
CA LEU A 557 -14.27 21.05 19.46
C LEU A 557 -15.32 22.15 19.68
N ASP A 558 -14.88 23.40 19.61
CA ASP A 558 -15.74 24.57 19.73
C ASP A 558 -16.64 24.74 18.50
N ASP A 559 -17.76 25.46 18.65
CA ASP A 559 -18.72 25.73 17.57
C ASP A 559 -18.11 26.48 16.37
N ASP A 560 -16.94 27.09 16.53
CA ASP A 560 -16.21 27.79 15.47
C ASP A 560 -15.38 26.87 14.60
N ILE A 561 -15.19 25.62 15.00
CA ILE A 561 -14.53 24.58 14.22
C ILE A 561 -15.58 23.80 13.43
N VAL A 562 -15.48 23.81 12.12
CA VAL A 562 -16.39 23.10 11.21
C VAL A 562 -15.68 21.92 10.60
N LEU A 563 -16.13 20.71 10.95
CA LEU A 563 -15.63 19.49 10.30
C LEU A 563 -16.22 19.34 8.91
N VAL A 564 -15.34 19.09 7.94
CA VAL A 564 -15.67 18.87 6.52
C VAL A 564 -14.90 17.67 5.99
N ASN A 565 -15.34 17.09 4.88
CA ASN A 565 -14.51 16.12 4.16
C ASN A 565 -13.37 16.79 3.39
N LEU A 566 -12.35 16.03 3.02
CA LEU A 566 -11.16 16.58 2.38
C LEU A 566 -11.46 17.27 1.05
N ASP A 567 -12.36 16.73 0.24
CA ASP A 567 -12.75 17.33 -1.04
C ASP A 567 -13.38 18.72 -0.85
N GLU A 568 -14.22 18.88 0.16
CA GLU A 568 -14.82 20.17 0.53
C GLU A 568 -13.76 21.17 0.99
N LEU A 569 -12.83 20.72 1.84
CA LEU A 569 -11.72 21.54 2.33
C LEU A 569 -10.82 21.98 1.16
N MET A 570 -10.44 21.07 0.29
CA MET A 570 -9.57 21.34 -0.86
C MET A 570 -10.25 22.27 -1.88
N ALA A 571 -11.55 22.12 -2.11
CA ALA A 571 -12.32 23.02 -2.99
C ALA A 571 -12.38 24.44 -2.42
N MET A 572 -12.51 24.60 -1.10
CA MET A 572 -12.46 25.93 -0.45
C MET A 572 -11.07 26.54 -0.56
N ILE A 573 -10.01 25.78 -0.32
CA ILE A 573 -8.62 26.22 -0.45
C ILE A 573 -8.33 26.67 -1.88
N GLU A 574 -8.67 25.86 -2.88
CA GLU A 574 -8.49 26.19 -4.30
C GLU A 574 -9.21 27.49 -4.70
N LYS A 575 -10.41 27.70 -4.16
CA LYS A 575 -11.24 28.89 -4.47
C LYS A 575 -10.78 30.17 -3.77
N ASN A 576 -10.35 30.08 -2.51
CA ASN A 576 -10.24 31.24 -1.62
C ASN A 576 -8.78 31.60 -1.26
N VAL A 577 -7.85 30.62 -1.25
CA VAL A 577 -6.47 30.82 -0.82
C VAL A 577 -5.61 31.21 -2.04
N PRO A 578 -4.70 32.20 -1.93
CA PRO A 578 -3.77 32.51 -3.03
C PRO A 578 -2.94 31.27 -3.43
N HIS A 579 -2.84 31.01 -4.73
CA HIS A 579 -2.10 29.86 -5.27
C HIS A 579 -0.59 30.07 -5.17
N GLN A 580 -0.09 30.10 -3.97
CA GLN A 580 1.34 30.18 -3.64
C GLN A 580 1.66 29.31 -2.43
N ASN A 581 2.88 28.80 -2.38
CA ASN A 581 3.33 27.98 -1.24
C ASN A 581 3.27 28.81 0.04
N ALA A 582 2.67 28.25 1.07
CA ALA A 582 2.49 28.92 2.36
C ALA A 582 2.51 27.91 3.53
N LYS A 583 2.77 28.42 4.73
CA LYS A 583 2.63 27.69 5.99
C LYS A 583 1.75 28.53 6.92
N PRO A 584 0.82 27.91 7.68
CA PRO A 584 0.06 28.63 8.66
C PRO A 584 0.94 29.36 9.68
N GLU A 585 0.50 30.53 10.12
CA GLU A 585 1.10 31.21 11.26
C GLU A 585 0.64 30.50 12.54
N ASN A 586 1.55 30.23 13.46
CA ASN A 586 1.28 29.59 14.76
C ASN A 586 0.74 30.61 15.78
#